data_209362673e79a04062883e7482425765
#
_entry.id   209362673e79a04062883e7482425765
#
_cell.length_a   1.000
_cell.length_b   1.000
_cell.length_c   1.000
_cell.angle_alpha   90.00
_cell.angle_beta   90.00
_cell.angle_gamma   90.00
#
_symmetry.space_group_name_H-M   'P 1'
#
loop_
_entity.id
_entity.type
_entity.pdbx_description
1 polymer ?
#
loop_
_entity_poly.entity_id
_entity_poly.type
_entity_poly.pdbx_seq_one_letter_code
_entity_poly.pdbx_strand_id
1 'polypeptide(L)'
;MKRIEARRAAILRSIACAVAAVGILVAPGAAHATPSPSSIEKQIDQQWDKLELVIEQYNDVHNQLLKNRAQLKKIDKRLAPLELQVNLAMSQVGNMAGQAYMQGSPNAMKAMIVSGSPTGLTEKLTFLDQFSRHQRESIAGVSKLRDQLSSDKRDLDTLTDAVAARDKLLAQQKKTIQKKVDDLQKLRIRAYGASGGADGPLKTGACPVDYTNDKGGRAAQRACDLIGKPYVFGAEGPGGYDCSGLTKEAWGSVGVHLEHFTGDQIREGRSVSRSELQPGDLIFYGSPVHHVGIYVGGGTMVHAPHTGDHVRMASIDRTGGISGMRRPG
;
A
#
# COMPACT_ATOMS: atom_id res chain seq x y z
N MET A 1 8.13 11.99 21.89
CA MET A 1 7.45 10.79 22.44
C MET A 1 5.98 10.72 22.06
N LYS A 2 5.11 11.70 22.30
CA LYS A 2 3.65 11.63 21.96
C LYS A 2 3.28 11.42 20.49
N ARG A 3 4.09 11.85 19.49
CA ARG A 3 3.83 11.64 18.07
C ARG A 3 4.13 10.20 17.57
N ILE A 4 4.97 9.47 18.27
CA ILE A 4 5.31 8.07 17.96
C ILE A 4 4.23 7.14 18.51
N GLU A 5 3.66 7.43 19.67
CA GLU A 5 2.54 6.66 20.24
C GLU A 5 1.25 6.79 19.43
N ALA A 6 0.97 7.98 18.88
CA ALA A 6 -0.18 8.18 18.00
C ALA A 6 -0.09 7.37 16.68
N ARG A 7 1.11 7.17 16.14
CA ARG A 7 1.33 6.30 14.98
C ARG A 7 1.22 4.82 15.32
N ARG A 8 1.59 4.41 16.56
CA ARG A 8 1.42 3.03 17.06
C ARG A 8 -0.05 2.64 17.21
N ALA A 9 -0.90 3.57 17.66
CA ALA A 9 -2.35 3.32 17.80
C ALA A 9 -3.08 3.20 16.44
N ALA A 10 -2.59 3.82 15.39
CA ALA A 10 -3.15 3.72 14.05
C ALA A 10 -2.86 2.37 13.38
N ILE A 11 -1.71 1.75 13.67
CA ILE A 11 -1.32 0.45 13.08
C ILE A 11 -2.14 -0.71 13.69
N LEU A 12 -2.56 -0.60 14.96
CA LEU A 12 -3.30 -1.66 15.66
C LEU A 12 -4.84 -1.61 15.47
N ARG A 13 -5.39 -0.50 14.98
CA ARG A 13 -6.85 -0.33 14.84
C ARG A 13 -7.47 -0.84 13.55
N SER A 14 -6.68 -1.33 12.60
CA SER A 14 -7.18 -1.78 11.29
C SER A 14 -7.46 -3.30 11.18
N ILE A 15 -7.47 -4.07 12.28
CA ILE A 15 -7.59 -5.54 12.23
C ILE A 15 -9.03 -6.04 12.48
N ALA A 16 -9.99 -5.16 12.63
CA ALA A 16 -11.40 -5.56 12.75
C ALA A 16 -12.12 -5.48 11.38
N CYS A 17 -11.66 -6.22 10.37
CA CYS A 17 -12.49 -6.48 9.19
C CYS A 17 -13.38 -7.70 9.49
N ALA A 18 -14.61 -7.42 9.86
CA ALA A 18 -15.65 -8.41 9.91
C ALA A 18 -15.81 -9.07 8.52
N VAL A 19 -15.38 -10.30 8.40
CA VAL A 19 -15.77 -11.16 7.28
C VAL A 19 -17.28 -11.41 7.48
N ALA A 20 -18.10 -10.56 6.89
CA ALA A 20 -19.53 -10.85 6.77
C ALA A 20 -19.66 -12.08 5.89
N ALA A 21 -19.92 -13.23 6.52
CA ALA A 21 -20.33 -14.43 5.82
C ALA A 21 -21.69 -14.12 5.17
N VAL A 22 -21.68 -13.81 3.89
CA VAL A 22 -22.90 -13.72 3.10
C VAL A 22 -23.38 -15.14 2.87
N GLY A 23 -24.20 -15.62 3.81
CA GLY A 23 -24.93 -16.85 3.65
C GLY A 23 -25.96 -16.69 2.54
N ILE A 24 -25.90 -17.53 1.52
CA ILE A 24 -26.95 -17.68 0.54
C ILE A 24 -28.07 -18.47 1.24
N LEU A 25 -29.11 -17.79 1.72
CA LEU A 25 -30.36 -18.40 2.16
C LEU A 25 -31.10 -18.88 0.91
N VAL A 26 -30.98 -20.15 0.60
CA VAL A 26 -31.87 -20.83 -0.34
C VAL A 26 -33.12 -21.23 0.44
N ALA A 27 -34.20 -20.47 0.28
CA ALA A 27 -35.51 -20.84 0.81
C ALA A 27 -36.08 -22.01 -0.03
N PRO A 28 -36.55 -23.12 0.58
CA PRO A 28 -37.19 -24.17 -0.15
C PRO A 28 -38.67 -23.82 -0.38
N GLY A 29 -39.14 -23.89 -1.61
CA GLY A 29 -40.56 -24.09 -1.94
C GLY A 29 -41.29 -22.92 -2.63
N ALA A 30 -41.01 -22.66 -3.90
CA ALA A 30 -41.98 -22.13 -4.86
C ALA A 30 -41.69 -22.76 -6.23
N ALA A 31 -42.72 -23.09 -6.98
CA ALA A 31 -42.59 -23.62 -8.34
C ALA A 31 -41.73 -22.65 -9.16
N HIS A 32 -40.51 -23.07 -9.47
CA HIS A 32 -39.49 -22.20 -10.09
C HIS A 32 -39.81 -22.09 -11.60
N ALA A 33 -40.40 -20.98 -12.02
CA ALA A 33 -40.14 -20.51 -13.36
C ALA A 33 -38.63 -20.40 -13.52
N THR A 34 -38.07 -21.02 -14.55
CA THR A 34 -36.62 -20.88 -14.85
C THR A 34 -36.29 -19.38 -14.94
N PRO A 35 -35.36 -18.87 -14.11
CA PRO A 35 -35.05 -17.45 -14.09
C PRO A 35 -34.71 -16.99 -15.50
N SER A 36 -35.24 -15.85 -15.93
CA SER A 36 -34.92 -15.29 -17.24
C SER A 36 -33.41 -14.93 -17.29
N PRO A 37 -32.75 -15.02 -18.44
CA PRO A 37 -31.34 -14.61 -18.59
C PRO A 37 -31.07 -13.23 -18.01
N SER A 38 -31.98 -12.26 -18.19
CA SER A 38 -31.84 -10.91 -17.63
C SER A 38 -31.89 -10.85 -16.10
N SER A 39 -32.63 -11.76 -15.45
CA SER A 39 -32.68 -11.84 -13.98
C SER A 39 -31.41 -12.46 -13.41
N ILE A 40 -30.80 -13.39 -14.14
CA ILE A 40 -29.51 -14.00 -13.77
C ILE A 40 -28.39 -12.98 -13.94
N GLU A 41 -28.39 -12.22 -15.02
CA GLU A 41 -27.42 -11.14 -15.26
C GLU A 41 -27.43 -10.11 -14.13
N LYS A 42 -28.59 -9.62 -13.76
CA LYS A 42 -28.73 -8.72 -12.62
C LYS A 42 -28.21 -9.30 -11.29
N GLN A 43 -28.35 -10.61 -11.08
CA GLN A 43 -27.79 -11.29 -9.92
C GLN A 43 -26.25 -11.36 -10.02
N ILE A 44 -25.71 -11.63 -11.20
CA ILE A 44 -24.28 -11.66 -11.46
C ILE A 44 -23.68 -10.29 -11.17
N ASP A 45 -24.24 -9.22 -11.71
CA ASP A 45 -23.80 -7.84 -11.49
C ASP A 45 -23.78 -7.49 -9.99
N GLN A 46 -24.87 -7.78 -9.28
CA GLN A 46 -24.93 -7.52 -7.84
C GLN A 46 -23.91 -8.31 -7.01
N GLN A 47 -23.56 -9.51 -7.44
CA GLN A 47 -22.53 -10.31 -6.77
C GLN A 47 -21.13 -9.80 -7.11
N TRP A 48 -20.94 -9.30 -8.33
CA TRP A 48 -19.69 -8.65 -8.73
C TRP A 48 -19.42 -7.38 -7.94
N ASP A 49 -20.40 -6.49 -7.81
CA ASP A 49 -20.25 -5.27 -6.99
C ASP A 49 -19.78 -5.60 -5.56
N LYS A 50 -20.33 -6.65 -4.97
CA LYS A 50 -19.89 -7.12 -3.64
C LYS A 50 -18.50 -7.73 -3.64
N LEU A 51 -18.12 -8.41 -4.72
CA LEU A 51 -16.83 -9.04 -4.86
C LEU A 51 -15.73 -8.01 -5.12
N GLU A 52 -16.02 -6.97 -5.90
CA GLU A 52 -15.10 -5.86 -6.14
C GLU A 52 -14.66 -5.18 -4.82
N LEU A 53 -15.59 -5.01 -3.85
CA LEU A 53 -15.24 -4.52 -2.52
C LEU A 53 -14.19 -5.40 -1.81
N VAL A 54 -14.33 -6.72 -1.92
CA VAL A 54 -13.37 -7.67 -1.31
C VAL A 54 -12.04 -7.67 -2.07
N ILE A 55 -12.09 -7.51 -3.39
CA ILE A 55 -10.91 -7.38 -4.25
C ILE A 55 -10.11 -6.12 -3.87
N GLU A 56 -10.79 -5.01 -3.69
CA GLU A 56 -10.15 -3.76 -3.29
C GLU A 56 -9.54 -3.84 -1.87
N GLN A 57 -10.21 -4.50 -0.94
CA GLN A 57 -9.63 -4.79 0.38
C GLN A 57 -8.37 -5.66 0.27
N TYR A 58 -8.36 -6.63 -0.63
CA TYR A 58 -7.17 -7.43 -0.91
C TYR A 58 -6.03 -6.56 -1.46
N ASN A 59 -6.32 -5.69 -2.43
CA ASN A 59 -5.33 -4.79 -3.02
C ASN A 59 -4.74 -3.83 -1.98
N ASP A 60 -5.56 -3.25 -1.09
CA ASP A 60 -5.08 -2.41 0.02
C ASP A 60 -4.12 -3.18 0.95
N VAL A 61 -4.53 -4.38 1.42
CA VAL A 61 -3.67 -5.21 2.28
C VAL A 61 -2.39 -5.62 1.56
N HIS A 62 -2.47 -5.93 0.27
CA HIS A 62 -1.30 -6.26 -0.55
C HIS A 62 -0.31 -5.08 -0.66
N ASN A 63 -0.80 -3.88 -0.93
CA ASN A 63 0.02 -2.67 -0.97
C ASN A 63 0.68 -2.38 0.39
N GLN A 64 -0.06 -2.53 1.49
CA GLN A 64 0.50 -2.38 2.84
C GLN A 64 1.59 -3.43 3.12
N LEU A 65 1.41 -4.66 2.65
CA LEU A 65 2.41 -5.72 2.75
C LEU A 65 3.69 -5.35 2.00
N LEU A 66 3.58 -4.86 0.77
CA LEU A 66 4.74 -4.42 -0.01
C LEU A 66 5.49 -3.27 0.67
N LYS A 67 4.76 -2.27 1.20
CA LYS A 67 5.33 -1.15 1.98
C LYS A 67 6.07 -1.65 3.23
N ASN A 68 5.48 -2.59 3.97
CA ASN A 68 6.11 -3.18 5.15
C ASN A 68 7.37 -3.98 4.79
N ARG A 69 7.33 -4.79 3.74
CA ARG A 69 8.51 -5.53 3.27
C ARG A 69 9.65 -4.58 2.85
N ALA A 70 9.32 -3.46 2.22
CA ALA A 70 10.32 -2.43 1.89
C ALA A 70 10.92 -1.78 3.15
N GLN A 71 10.13 -1.55 4.19
CA GLN A 71 10.61 -1.03 5.48
C GLN A 71 11.48 -2.05 6.19
N LEU A 72 11.08 -3.32 6.25
CA LEU A 72 11.90 -4.42 6.80
C LEU A 72 13.28 -4.46 6.16
N LYS A 73 13.33 -4.41 4.83
CA LYS A 73 14.61 -4.39 4.09
C LYS A 73 15.48 -3.17 4.43
N LYS A 74 14.87 -2.01 4.71
CA LYS A 74 15.61 -0.79 5.14
C LYS A 74 16.15 -0.93 6.56
N ILE A 75 15.36 -1.48 7.48
CA ILE A 75 15.79 -1.71 8.87
C ILE A 75 16.92 -2.74 8.89
N ASP A 76 16.73 -3.87 8.22
CA ASP A 76 17.72 -4.95 8.15
C ASP A 76 19.10 -4.46 7.65
N LYS A 77 19.11 -3.66 6.60
CA LYS A 77 20.36 -3.04 6.10
C LYS A 77 21.05 -2.12 7.09
N ARG A 78 20.34 -1.53 8.04
CA ARG A 78 20.90 -0.64 9.07
C ARG A 78 21.36 -1.36 10.31
N LEU A 79 20.79 -2.55 10.59
CA LEU A 79 21.08 -3.26 11.84
C LEU A 79 22.54 -3.66 11.98
N ALA A 80 23.13 -4.33 11.01
CA ALA A 80 24.51 -4.80 11.09
C ALA A 80 25.54 -3.68 11.32
N PRO A 81 25.54 -2.56 10.53
CA PRO A 81 26.44 -1.46 10.79
C PRO A 81 26.17 -0.75 12.13
N LEU A 82 24.92 -0.66 12.57
CA LEU A 82 24.57 -0.07 13.85
C LEU A 82 25.03 -0.94 15.03
N GLU A 83 24.89 -2.25 14.95
CA GLU A 83 25.42 -3.21 15.93
C GLU A 83 26.94 -3.09 16.06
N LEU A 84 27.66 -2.99 14.93
CA LEU A 84 29.10 -2.77 14.93
C LEU A 84 29.46 -1.45 15.62
N GLN A 85 28.76 -0.36 15.32
CA GLN A 85 28.98 0.95 15.96
C GLN A 85 28.73 0.87 17.48
N VAL A 86 27.66 0.23 17.91
CA VAL A 86 27.36 0.03 19.34
C VAL A 86 28.49 -0.76 20.02
N ASN A 87 28.93 -1.86 19.41
CA ASN A 87 29.98 -2.70 19.97
C ASN A 87 31.31 -1.96 20.10
N LEU A 88 31.69 -1.20 19.07
CA LEU A 88 32.91 -0.36 19.11
C LEU A 88 32.80 0.72 20.20
N ALA A 89 31.67 1.41 20.27
CA ALA A 89 31.46 2.46 21.28
C ALA A 89 31.41 1.88 22.71
N MET A 90 30.81 0.71 22.89
CA MET A 90 30.83 0.00 24.20
C MET A 90 32.25 -0.43 24.60
N SER A 91 33.06 -0.90 23.66
CA SER A 91 34.47 -1.22 23.89
C SER A 91 35.27 0.01 24.33
N GLN A 92 35.04 1.17 23.69
CA GLN A 92 35.71 2.41 24.12
C GLN A 92 35.31 2.83 25.53
N VAL A 93 34.02 2.76 25.89
CA VAL A 93 33.55 3.04 27.25
C VAL A 93 34.15 2.04 28.24
N GLY A 94 34.21 0.74 27.90
CA GLY A 94 34.82 -0.28 28.72
C GLY A 94 36.30 0.00 28.99
N ASN A 95 37.07 0.39 27.98
CA ASN A 95 38.47 0.77 28.10
C ASN A 95 38.65 2.01 29.01
N MET A 96 37.80 3.04 28.82
CA MET A 96 37.83 4.23 29.71
C MET A 96 37.53 3.86 31.17
N ALA A 97 36.52 3.03 31.41
CA ALA A 97 36.17 2.56 32.74
C ALA A 97 37.30 1.75 33.38
N GLY A 98 37.92 0.83 32.63
CA GLY A 98 39.08 0.06 33.06
C GLY A 98 40.28 0.95 33.43
N GLN A 99 40.60 1.95 32.61
CA GLN A 99 41.68 2.90 32.93
C GLN A 99 41.34 3.74 34.17
N ALA A 100 40.12 4.24 34.31
CA ALA A 100 39.70 4.98 35.49
C ALA A 100 39.75 4.15 36.77
N TYR A 101 39.44 2.85 36.67
CA TYR A 101 39.54 1.92 37.79
C TYR A 101 40.99 1.64 38.20
N MET A 102 41.88 1.38 37.23
CA MET A 102 43.30 1.04 37.51
C MET A 102 44.12 2.25 37.97
N GLN A 103 43.85 3.45 37.41
CA GLN A 103 44.62 4.66 37.72
C GLN A 103 44.04 5.51 38.87
N GLY A 104 42.88 5.14 39.37
CA GLY A 104 42.07 5.92 40.27
C GLY A 104 41.41 7.12 39.59
N SER A 105 40.27 7.53 40.12
CA SER A 105 39.59 8.72 39.60
C SER A 105 40.49 9.96 39.78
N PRO A 106 40.79 10.76 38.77
CA PRO A 106 41.56 11.99 38.95
C PRO A 106 40.74 12.93 39.85
N ASN A 107 41.11 12.88 41.11
CA ASN A 107 40.37 13.59 42.10
C ASN A 107 40.98 15.02 42.24
N ALA A 108 40.09 16.03 42.25
CA ALA A 108 40.47 17.45 42.33
C ALA A 108 41.44 17.72 43.48
N MET A 109 41.32 16.97 44.59
CA MET A 109 42.18 17.08 45.74
C MET A 109 43.65 16.65 45.44
N LYS A 110 43.81 15.57 44.62
CA LYS A 110 45.14 15.13 44.19
C LYS A 110 45.78 16.11 43.19
N ALA A 111 44.96 16.71 42.29
CA ALA A 111 45.43 17.76 41.41
C ALA A 111 45.84 19.05 42.15
N MET A 112 45.15 19.37 43.24
CA MET A 112 45.46 20.48 44.13
C MET A 112 46.80 20.31 44.86
N ILE A 113 47.08 19.11 45.38
CA ILE A 113 48.31 18.81 46.09
C ILE A 113 49.57 18.87 45.17
N VAL A 114 49.42 18.51 43.91
CA VAL A 114 50.53 18.40 42.93
C VAL A 114 50.76 19.71 42.14
N SER A 115 49.84 20.67 42.19
CA SER A 115 49.89 21.84 41.29
C SER A 115 50.89 22.93 41.65
N GLY A 116 51.29 23.08 42.88
CA GLY A 116 52.37 24.02 43.29
C GLY A 116 52.12 25.50 43.08
N SER A 117 51.15 25.90 42.24
CA SER A 117 50.76 27.28 41.96
C SER A 117 49.25 27.46 41.71
N PRO A 118 48.65 28.62 42.03
CA PRO A 118 47.21 28.86 41.78
C PRO A 118 46.82 28.80 40.28
N THR A 119 47.66 29.30 39.39
CA THR A 119 47.45 29.26 37.92
C THR A 119 47.46 27.83 37.37
N GLY A 120 48.45 27.02 37.78
CA GLY A 120 48.49 25.60 37.41
C GLY A 120 47.33 24.78 37.96
N LEU A 121 46.73 25.16 39.07
CA LEU A 121 45.50 24.56 39.57
C LEU A 121 44.33 24.86 38.68
N THR A 122 44.14 26.10 38.27
CA THR A 122 43.02 26.53 37.38
C THR A 122 43.07 25.80 36.04
N GLU A 123 44.22 25.70 35.41
CA GLU A 123 44.42 24.94 34.17
C GLU A 123 44.09 23.49 34.31
N LYS A 124 44.54 22.83 35.40
CA LYS A 124 44.21 21.43 35.67
C LYS A 124 42.74 21.16 35.97
N LEU A 125 42.09 22.07 36.66
CA LEU A 125 40.65 21.99 36.91
C LEU A 125 39.82 22.15 35.61
N THR A 126 40.24 23.08 34.75
CA THR A 126 39.64 23.27 33.42
C THR A 126 39.80 22.00 32.57
N PHE A 127 40.99 21.42 32.56
CA PHE A 127 41.25 20.16 31.86
C PHE A 127 40.35 19.01 32.41
N LEU A 128 40.23 18.86 33.72
CA LEU A 128 39.38 17.84 34.33
C LEU A 128 37.89 18.07 34.02
N ASP A 129 37.46 19.31 33.99
CA ASP A 129 36.07 19.62 33.60
C ASP A 129 35.79 19.26 32.13
N GLN A 130 36.70 19.66 31.22
CA GLN A 130 36.63 19.31 29.78
C GLN A 130 36.66 17.79 29.59
N PHE A 131 37.57 17.09 30.29
CA PHE A 131 37.65 15.62 30.24
C PHE A 131 36.36 14.95 30.73
N SER A 132 35.82 15.44 31.85
CA SER A 132 34.55 14.92 32.40
C SER A 132 33.35 15.18 31.49
N ARG A 133 33.33 16.32 30.80
CA ARG A 133 32.29 16.62 29.78
C ARG A 133 32.43 15.67 28.60
N HIS A 134 33.62 15.48 28.06
CA HIS A 134 33.88 14.59 26.94
C HIS A 134 33.49 13.12 27.27
N GLN A 135 33.80 12.64 28.48
CA GLN A 135 33.36 11.31 28.93
C GLN A 135 31.84 11.21 29.01
N ARG A 136 31.16 12.22 29.56
CA ARG A 136 29.68 12.24 29.62
C ARG A 136 29.05 12.26 28.25
N GLU A 137 29.59 13.05 27.32
CA GLU A 137 29.12 13.08 25.93
C GLU A 137 29.31 11.75 25.22
N SER A 138 30.44 11.09 25.41
CA SER A 138 30.74 9.76 24.86
C SER A 138 29.75 8.71 25.37
N ILE A 139 29.52 8.68 26.69
CA ILE A 139 28.53 7.76 27.30
C ILE A 139 27.11 8.05 26.81
N ALA A 140 26.72 9.31 26.73
CA ALA A 140 25.42 9.70 26.19
C ALA A 140 25.25 9.29 24.72
N GLY A 141 26.31 9.41 23.92
CA GLY A 141 26.36 8.95 22.54
C GLY A 141 26.12 7.44 22.41
N VAL A 142 26.81 6.65 23.24
CA VAL A 142 26.64 5.18 23.27
C VAL A 142 25.23 4.78 23.71
N SER A 143 24.70 5.45 24.74
CA SER A 143 23.32 5.20 25.20
C SER A 143 22.32 5.47 24.07
N LYS A 144 22.47 6.58 23.34
CA LYS A 144 21.61 6.92 22.20
C LYS A 144 21.68 5.86 21.08
N LEU A 145 22.87 5.38 20.73
CA LEU A 145 23.06 4.32 19.73
C LEU A 145 22.39 3.02 20.15
N ARG A 146 22.57 2.62 21.41
CA ARG A 146 21.93 1.43 21.99
C ARG A 146 20.42 1.53 21.98
N ASP A 147 19.88 2.68 22.35
CA ASP A 147 18.42 2.92 22.34
C ASP A 147 17.86 2.85 20.93
N GLN A 148 18.59 3.39 19.93
CA GLN A 148 18.23 3.29 18.53
C GLN A 148 18.26 1.85 18.03
N LEU A 149 19.31 1.09 18.34
CA LEU A 149 19.40 -0.33 18.00
C LEU A 149 18.24 -1.14 18.60
N SER A 150 17.93 -0.89 19.87
CA SER A 150 16.81 -1.56 20.55
C SER A 150 15.45 -1.18 19.93
N SER A 151 15.30 0.07 19.47
CA SER A 151 14.09 0.51 18.76
C SER A 151 13.98 -0.16 17.40
N ASP A 152 15.07 -0.16 16.61
CA ASP A 152 15.08 -0.77 15.27
C ASP A 152 14.81 -2.29 15.34
N LYS A 153 15.33 -2.98 16.35
CA LYS A 153 15.04 -4.41 16.58
C LYS A 153 13.55 -4.64 16.90
N ARG A 154 12.96 -3.85 17.80
CA ARG A 154 11.52 -3.97 18.11
C ARG A 154 10.64 -3.67 16.90
N ASP A 155 11.02 -2.68 16.09
CA ASP A 155 10.29 -2.33 14.87
C ASP A 155 10.40 -3.46 13.83
N LEU A 156 11.57 -4.10 13.72
CA LEU A 156 11.78 -5.29 12.88
C LEU A 156 10.85 -6.43 13.29
N ASP A 157 10.81 -6.80 14.57
CA ASP A 157 9.98 -7.88 15.08
C ASP A 157 8.48 -7.58 14.82
N THR A 158 8.02 -6.36 15.17
CA THR A 158 6.64 -5.94 14.97
C THR A 158 6.23 -5.97 13.48
N LEU A 159 7.10 -5.52 12.58
CA LEU A 159 6.85 -5.53 11.15
C LEU A 159 6.88 -6.95 10.58
N THR A 160 7.76 -7.81 11.09
CA THR A 160 7.84 -9.22 10.68
C THR A 160 6.54 -9.95 11.01
N ASP A 161 6.03 -9.77 12.23
CA ASP A 161 4.75 -10.34 12.64
C ASP A 161 3.58 -9.80 11.81
N ALA A 162 3.57 -8.49 11.55
CA ALA A 162 2.55 -7.86 10.72
C ALA A 162 2.58 -8.36 9.26
N VAL A 163 3.78 -8.61 8.70
CA VAL A 163 3.94 -9.21 7.37
C VAL A 163 3.40 -10.62 7.35
N ALA A 164 3.76 -11.46 8.32
CA ALA A 164 3.29 -12.84 8.40
C ALA A 164 1.75 -12.92 8.54
N ALA A 165 1.15 -12.07 9.38
CA ALA A 165 -0.29 -12.00 9.55
C ALA A 165 -1.01 -11.57 8.26
N ARG A 166 -0.46 -10.58 7.54
CA ARG A 166 -1.02 -10.13 6.24
C ARG A 166 -0.88 -11.17 5.14
N ASP A 167 0.25 -11.85 5.04
CA ASP A 167 0.43 -12.96 4.08
C ASP A 167 -0.63 -14.05 4.28
N LYS A 168 -0.89 -14.42 5.54
CA LYS A 168 -1.93 -15.40 5.89
C LYS A 168 -3.34 -14.91 5.51
N LEU A 169 -3.64 -13.64 5.81
CA LEU A 169 -4.93 -13.03 5.47
C LEU A 169 -5.14 -12.99 3.94
N LEU A 170 -4.14 -12.56 3.18
CA LEU A 170 -4.18 -12.51 1.73
C LEU A 170 -4.40 -13.91 1.11
N ALA A 171 -3.74 -14.94 1.63
CA ALA A 171 -3.94 -16.31 1.15
C ALA A 171 -5.40 -16.78 1.37
N GLN A 172 -6.00 -16.44 2.51
CA GLN A 172 -7.41 -16.75 2.80
C GLN A 172 -8.37 -15.97 1.91
N GLN A 173 -8.16 -14.65 1.75
CA GLN A 173 -8.98 -13.80 0.89
C GLN A 173 -8.91 -14.27 -0.56
N LYS A 174 -7.71 -14.54 -1.09
CA LYS A 174 -7.52 -15.06 -2.45
C LYS A 174 -8.33 -16.34 -2.69
N LYS A 175 -8.29 -17.29 -1.75
CA LYS A 175 -9.06 -18.54 -1.85
C LYS A 175 -10.57 -18.28 -1.86
N THR A 176 -11.04 -17.35 -1.03
CA THR A 176 -12.47 -16.99 -0.96
C THR A 176 -12.93 -16.29 -2.24
N ILE A 177 -12.14 -15.37 -2.75
CA ILE A 177 -12.42 -14.67 -4.00
C ILE A 177 -12.47 -15.66 -5.16
N GLN A 178 -11.46 -16.53 -5.29
CA GLN A 178 -11.42 -17.53 -6.36
C GLN A 178 -12.68 -18.41 -6.36
N LYS A 179 -13.09 -18.90 -5.18
CA LYS A 179 -14.32 -19.69 -5.08
C LYS A 179 -15.57 -18.92 -5.55
N LYS A 180 -15.70 -17.64 -5.16
CA LYS A 180 -16.84 -16.82 -5.60
C LYS A 180 -16.82 -16.56 -7.09
N VAL A 181 -15.64 -16.31 -7.66
CA VAL A 181 -15.45 -16.19 -9.11
C VAL A 181 -15.92 -17.45 -9.83
N ASP A 182 -15.49 -18.63 -9.38
CA ASP A 182 -15.87 -19.91 -9.97
C ASP A 182 -17.40 -20.13 -9.90
N ASP A 183 -18.04 -19.75 -8.79
CA ASP A 183 -19.48 -19.87 -8.62
C ASP A 183 -20.24 -18.90 -9.56
N LEU A 184 -19.77 -17.69 -9.75
CA LEU A 184 -20.33 -16.72 -10.70
C LEU A 184 -20.18 -17.19 -12.16
N GLN A 185 -19.02 -17.77 -12.52
CA GLN A 185 -18.83 -18.36 -13.84
C GLN A 185 -19.78 -19.54 -14.10
N LYS A 186 -20.01 -20.39 -13.10
CA LYS A 186 -21.01 -21.48 -13.22
C LYS A 186 -22.42 -20.93 -13.44
N LEU A 187 -22.81 -19.86 -12.75
CA LEU A 187 -24.10 -19.21 -12.95
C LEU A 187 -24.20 -18.67 -14.38
N ARG A 188 -23.17 -18.05 -14.90
CA ARG A 188 -23.11 -17.54 -16.26
C ARG A 188 -23.23 -18.63 -17.31
N ILE A 189 -22.50 -19.73 -17.16
CA ILE A 189 -22.59 -20.89 -18.05
C ILE A 189 -24.02 -21.47 -18.05
N ARG A 190 -24.70 -21.48 -16.90
CA ARG A 190 -26.10 -21.91 -16.83
C ARG A 190 -27.06 -20.97 -17.56
N ALA A 191 -26.78 -19.65 -17.55
CA ALA A 191 -27.61 -18.65 -18.19
C ALA A 191 -27.44 -18.61 -19.72
N TYR A 192 -26.21 -18.77 -20.20
CA TYR A 192 -25.86 -18.48 -21.60
C TYR A 192 -25.17 -19.65 -22.31
N GLY A 193 -24.93 -20.79 -21.63
CA GLY A 193 -24.12 -21.89 -22.15
C GLY A 193 -22.62 -21.60 -22.14
N ALA A 194 -21.82 -22.60 -22.47
CA ALA A 194 -20.35 -22.53 -22.44
C ALA A 194 -19.74 -21.54 -23.45
N SER A 195 -20.51 -21.17 -24.48
CA SER A 195 -20.09 -20.25 -25.56
C SER A 195 -20.65 -18.82 -25.38
N GLY A 196 -21.51 -18.61 -24.39
CA GLY A 196 -22.12 -17.31 -24.13
C GLY A 196 -21.16 -16.36 -23.45
N GLY A 197 -20.51 -15.53 -24.24
CA GLY A 197 -19.82 -14.36 -23.72
C GLY A 197 -20.82 -13.39 -23.09
N ALA A 198 -20.49 -12.86 -21.89
CA ALA A 198 -21.38 -12.04 -21.11
C ALA A 198 -21.80 -10.76 -21.78
N ASP A 199 -21.09 -10.11 -22.46
CA ASP A 199 -21.32 -8.68 -22.76
C ASP A 199 -21.20 -8.35 -24.25
N GLY A 200 -21.92 -8.97 -25.09
CA GLY A 200 -21.93 -8.61 -26.51
C GLY A 200 -20.53 -8.52 -27.15
N PRO A 201 -20.42 -8.20 -28.40
CA PRO A 201 -19.11 -8.05 -29.03
C PRO A 201 -18.32 -6.97 -28.27
N LEU A 202 -17.07 -7.30 -27.88
CA LEU A 202 -16.10 -6.33 -27.38
C LEU A 202 -16.21 -5.07 -28.24
N LYS A 203 -16.53 -3.93 -27.63
CA LYS A 203 -16.43 -2.65 -28.34
C LYS A 203 -14.95 -2.37 -28.55
N THR A 204 -14.39 -2.99 -29.59
CA THR A 204 -13.01 -2.86 -30.06
C THR A 204 -12.88 -1.74 -31.10
N GLY A 205 -13.82 -0.80 -31.14
CA GLY A 205 -13.70 0.38 -31.98
C GLY A 205 -12.46 1.19 -31.61
N ALA A 206 -11.97 1.99 -32.57
CA ALA A 206 -10.93 2.97 -32.28
C ALA A 206 -11.36 3.81 -31.08
N CYS A 207 -10.48 4.01 -30.11
CA CYS A 207 -10.73 4.93 -29.02
C CYS A 207 -11.10 6.31 -29.57
N PRO A 208 -12.14 6.97 -29.05
CA PRO A 208 -12.80 8.10 -29.72
C PRO A 208 -12.02 9.43 -29.71
N VAL A 209 -10.71 9.42 -29.44
CA VAL A 209 -10.01 10.65 -29.05
C VAL A 209 -8.85 11.00 -29.96
N ASP A 210 -8.83 12.28 -30.36
CA ASP A 210 -7.60 12.98 -30.71
C ASP A 210 -6.74 13.10 -29.42
N TYR A 211 -5.74 12.24 -29.30
CA TYR A 211 -4.89 12.21 -28.12
C TYR A 211 -4.06 13.47 -28.02
N THR A 212 -4.29 14.26 -26.97
CA THR A 212 -3.39 15.35 -26.62
C THR A 212 -2.01 14.77 -26.29
N ASN A 213 -0.95 15.48 -26.65
CA ASN A 213 0.43 15.01 -26.44
C ASN A 213 0.91 15.22 -25.00
N ASP A 214 -0.01 15.51 -24.07
CA ASP A 214 0.24 15.60 -22.63
C ASP A 214 0.27 14.20 -21.97
N LYS A 215 0.55 14.16 -20.68
CA LYS A 215 0.60 12.90 -19.93
C LYS A 215 -0.76 12.21 -19.89
N GLY A 216 -1.85 12.97 -19.74
CA GLY A 216 -3.21 12.42 -19.66
C GLY A 216 -3.61 11.75 -20.97
N GLY A 217 -3.42 12.44 -22.11
CA GLY A 217 -3.71 11.87 -23.44
C GLY A 217 -2.92 10.61 -23.73
N ARG A 218 -1.61 10.59 -23.38
CA ARG A 218 -0.79 9.37 -23.55
C ARG A 218 -1.18 8.23 -22.61
N ALA A 219 -1.59 8.54 -21.38
CA ALA A 219 -2.11 7.52 -20.45
C ALA A 219 -3.44 6.94 -20.98
N ALA A 220 -4.33 7.77 -21.50
CA ALA A 220 -5.57 7.34 -22.15
C ALA A 220 -5.26 6.44 -23.38
N GLN A 221 -4.30 6.84 -24.21
CA GLN A 221 -3.86 6.01 -25.33
C GLN A 221 -3.34 4.65 -24.86
N ARG A 222 -2.47 4.64 -23.83
CA ARG A 222 -1.99 3.39 -23.25
C ARG A 222 -3.11 2.49 -22.78
N ALA A 223 -4.13 3.03 -22.12
CA ALA A 223 -5.30 2.25 -21.71
C ALA A 223 -6.04 1.66 -22.92
N CYS A 224 -6.17 2.41 -24.01
CA CYS A 224 -6.77 1.93 -25.25
C CYS A 224 -5.96 0.78 -25.88
N ASP A 225 -4.63 0.85 -25.84
CA ASP A 225 -3.74 -0.21 -26.35
C ASP A 225 -3.88 -1.54 -25.55
N LEU A 226 -4.44 -1.45 -24.35
CA LEU A 226 -4.69 -2.59 -23.47
C LEU A 226 -6.08 -3.21 -23.65
N ILE A 227 -6.94 -2.65 -24.49
CA ILE A 227 -8.27 -3.22 -24.79
C ILE A 227 -8.10 -4.64 -25.33
N GLY A 228 -8.95 -5.57 -24.84
CA GLY A 228 -8.88 -6.99 -25.17
C GLY A 228 -7.98 -7.82 -24.23
N LYS A 229 -7.20 -7.19 -23.34
CA LYS A 229 -6.49 -7.92 -22.29
C LYS A 229 -7.50 -8.47 -21.26
N PRO A 230 -7.30 -9.72 -20.78
CA PRO A 230 -8.24 -10.31 -19.83
C PRO A 230 -8.25 -9.53 -18.49
N TYR A 231 -9.43 -9.47 -17.87
CA TYR A 231 -9.49 -9.12 -16.46
C TYR A 231 -8.86 -10.22 -15.63
N VAL A 232 -7.92 -9.86 -14.79
CA VAL A 232 -7.28 -10.78 -13.84
C VAL A 232 -7.26 -10.11 -12.46
N PHE A 233 -7.91 -10.75 -11.50
CA PHE A 233 -7.98 -10.29 -10.12
C PHE A 233 -6.59 -10.01 -9.53
N GLY A 234 -6.40 -8.82 -8.98
CA GLY A 234 -5.16 -8.40 -8.31
C GLY A 234 -3.96 -8.26 -9.25
N ALA A 235 -4.19 -8.12 -10.57
CA ALA A 235 -3.12 -8.00 -11.56
C ALA A 235 -2.98 -6.57 -12.09
N GLU A 236 -1.72 -6.19 -12.30
CA GLU A 236 -1.30 -4.89 -12.86
C GLU A 236 -0.46 -5.06 -14.15
N GLY A 237 -0.65 -6.20 -14.86
CA GLY A 237 -0.02 -6.50 -16.14
C GLY A 237 1.17 -7.46 -16.07
N PRO A 238 1.77 -7.81 -17.24
CA PRO A 238 1.28 -7.58 -18.60
C PRO A 238 0.26 -8.64 -19.08
N GLY A 239 0.03 -9.71 -18.29
CA GLY A 239 -0.84 -10.84 -18.67
C GLY A 239 -2.33 -10.56 -18.53
N GLY A 240 -2.73 -9.55 -17.78
CA GLY A 240 -4.08 -9.12 -17.51
C GLY A 240 -4.10 -8.00 -16.47
N TYR A 241 -5.26 -7.42 -16.23
CA TYR A 241 -5.43 -6.26 -15.36
C TYR A 241 -6.72 -6.36 -14.55
N ASP A 242 -6.71 -5.88 -13.31
CA ASP A 242 -7.94 -5.44 -12.65
C ASP A 242 -8.17 -3.93 -12.89
N CYS A 243 -9.23 -3.36 -12.32
CA CYS A 243 -9.61 -1.97 -12.60
C CYS A 243 -8.53 -0.96 -12.17
N SER A 244 -8.00 -1.08 -10.96
CA SER A 244 -6.96 -0.20 -10.41
C SER A 244 -5.57 -0.49 -10.97
N GLY A 245 -5.30 -1.75 -11.35
CA GLY A 245 -4.07 -2.16 -12.03
C GLY A 245 -3.97 -1.60 -13.45
N LEU A 246 -5.09 -1.56 -14.17
CA LEU A 246 -5.16 -0.94 -15.50
C LEU A 246 -4.80 0.55 -15.45
N THR A 247 -5.40 1.30 -14.55
CA THR A 247 -5.13 2.74 -14.41
C THR A 247 -3.71 3.02 -13.94
N LYS A 248 -3.18 2.19 -13.04
CA LYS A 248 -1.78 2.23 -12.59
C LYS A 248 -0.81 2.01 -13.75
N GLU A 249 -1.04 0.99 -14.59
CA GLU A 249 -0.21 0.72 -15.78
C GLU A 249 -0.28 1.89 -16.76
N ALA A 250 -1.49 2.40 -17.05
CA ALA A 250 -1.67 3.48 -18.00
C ALA A 250 -0.90 4.74 -17.58
N TRP A 251 -1.04 5.19 -16.35
CA TRP A 251 -0.32 6.34 -15.83
C TRP A 251 1.16 6.08 -15.56
N GLY A 252 1.51 4.85 -15.15
CA GLY A 252 2.90 4.39 -15.01
C GLY A 252 3.70 4.52 -16.30
N SER A 253 3.08 4.28 -17.45
CA SER A 253 3.70 4.39 -18.77
C SER A 253 4.18 5.82 -19.12
N VAL A 254 3.63 6.83 -18.46
CA VAL A 254 4.00 8.25 -18.61
C VAL A 254 4.73 8.82 -17.40
N GLY A 255 5.20 7.93 -16.49
CA GLY A 255 6.01 8.28 -15.33
C GLY A 255 5.23 8.87 -14.15
N VAL A 256 3.91 8.63 -14.09
CA VAL A 256 3.08 8.97 -12.93
C VAL A 256 2.73 7.68 -12.19
N HIS A 257 3.19 7.57 -10.95
CA HIS A 257 2.95 6.39 -10.12
C HIS A 257 1.61 6.49 -9.41
N LEU A 258 0.77 5.47 -9.56
CA LEU A 258 -0.48 5.29 -8.82
C LEU A 258 -0.38 4.02 -7.96
N GLU A 259 -1.03 4.04 -6.80
CA GLU A 259 -1.15 2.84 -5.97
C GLU A 259 -2.13 1.83 -6.62
N HIS A 260 -1.92 0.53 -6.40
CA HIS A 260 -2.82 -0.52 -6.89
C HIS A 260 -4.00 -0.71 -5.95
N PHE A 261 -4.78 0.35 -5.75
CA PHE A 261 -5.97 0.37 -4.90
C PHE A 261 -6.83 1.61 -5.23
N THR A 262 -8.11 1.43 -5.59
CA THR A 262 -9.02 2.52 -5.94
C THR A 262 -9.18 3.53 -4.82
N GLY A 263 -9.20 3.08 -3.56
CA GLY A 263 -9.31 3.93 -2.39
C GLY A 263 -8.11 4.86 -2.17
N ASP A 264 -6.91 4.53 -2.69
CA ASP A 264 -5.77 5.44 -2.72
C ASP A 264 -5.85 6.34 -3.96
N GLN A 265 -6.11 5.76 -5.14
CA GLN A 265 -6.19 6.51 -6.40
C GLN A 265 -7.20 7.66 -6.38
N ILE A 266 -8.37 7.48 -5.70
CA ILE A 266 -9.35 8.57 -5.58
C ILE A 266 -8.83 9.76 -4.76
N ARG A 267 -7.77 9.57 -3.99
CA ARG A 267 -7.10 10.63 -3.20
C ARG A 267 -5.91 11.25 -3.92
N GLU A 268 -5.50 10.67 -5.05
CA GLU A 268 -4.36 11.12 -5.83
C GLU A 268 -4.79 12.13 -6.90
N GLY A 269 -3.95 13.11 -7.17
CA GLY A 269 -4.21 14.15 -8.13
C GLY A 269 -5.28 15.17 -7.72
N ARG A 270 -5.65 16.05 -8.65
CA ARG A 270 -6.68 17.07 -8.40
C ARG A 270 -8.09 16.56 -8.72
N SER A 271 -9.06 17.02 -7.95
CA SER A 271 -10.48 16.78 -8.28
C SER A 271 -10.86 17.53 -9.55
N VAL A 272 -11.67 16.90 -10.40
CA VAL A 272 -12.23 17.51 -11.61
C VAL A 272 -13.74 17.36 -11.61
N SER A 273 -14.43 18.32 -12.19
CA SER A 273 -15.87 18.23 -12.47
C SER A 273 -16.12 17.49 -13.78
N ARG A 274 -17.38 17.08 -14.01
CA ARG A 274 -17.75 16.38 -15.24
C ARG A 274 -17.49 17.22 -16.51
N SER A 275 -17.69 18.53 -16.43
CA SER A 275 -17.45 19.46 -17.54
C SER A 275 -15.97 19.70 -17.83
N GLU A 276 -15.09 19.37 -16.88
CA GLU A 276 -13.64 19.51 -17.02
C GLU A 276 -12.94 18.23 -17.46
N LEU A 277 -13.68 17.13 -17.67
CA LEU A 277 -13.11 15.83 -18.04
C LEU A 277 -12.25 15.93 -19.29
N GLN A 278 -11.04 15.41 -19.19
CA GLN A 278 -10.07 15.29 -20.27
C GLN A 278 -9.55 13.85 -20.35
N PRO A 279 -9.09 13.38 -21.51
CA PRO A 279 -8.48 12.07 -21.63
C PRO A 279 -7.38 11.86 -20.58
N GLY A 280 -7.42 10.68 -19.94
CA GLY A 280 -6.53 10.34 -18.82
C GLY A 280 -7.17 10.53 -17.44
N ASP A 281 -8.21 11.33 -17.30
CA ASP A 281 -8.88 11.49 -16.00
C ASP A 281 -9.43 10.15 -15.50
N LEU A 282 -9.32 9.91 -14.20
CA LEU A 282 -9.84 8.71 -13.53
C LEU A 282 -11.27 8.96 -13.06
N ILE A 283 -12.15 8.01 -13.32
CA ILE A 283 -13.56 8.06 -12.92
C ILE A 283 -13.82 6.91 -11.95
N PHE A 284 -14.31 7.24 -10.77
CA PHE A 284 -14.52 6.31 -9.67
C PHE A 284 -15.99 6.04 -9.42
N TYR A 285 -16.31 4.81 -9.03
CA TYR A 285 -17.69 4.33 -8.81
C TYR A 285 -17.81 3.59 -7.49
N GLY A 286 -19.03 3.62 -6.93
CA GLY A 286 -19.43 2.90 -5.74
C GLY A 286 -19.28 3.68 -4.44
N SER A 287 -20.02 3.24 -3.41
CA SER A 287 -19.94 3.80 -2.06
C SER A 287 -19.99 2.61 -1.05
N PRO A 288 -18.85 2.22 -0.48
CA PRO A 288 -17.50 2.75 -0.69
C PRO A 288 -16.99 2.54 -2.12
N VAL A 289 -16.01 3.36 -2.52
CA VAL A 289 -15.39 3.28 -3.86
C VAL A 289 -14.73 1.92 -4.06
N HIS A 290 -15.06 1.24 -5.18
CA HIS A 290 -14.54 -0.09 -5.49
C HIS A 290 -14.28 -0.33 -6.97
N HIS A 291 -14.56 0.65 -7.85
CA HIS A 291 -14.26 0.54 -9.25
C HIS A 291 -13.69 1.85 -9.81
N VAL A 292 -12.84 1.73 -10.83
CA VAL A 292 -12.22 2.86 -11.52
C VAL A 292 -12.07 2.57 -13.01
N GLY A 293 -12.23 3.61 -13.82
CA GLY A 293 -11.90 3.61 -15.24
C GLY A 293 -11.11 4.86 -15.62
N ILE A 294 -10.48 4.84 -16.78
CA ILE A 294 -9.77 5.98 -17.35
C ILE A 294 -10.60 6.60 -18.50
N TYR A 295 -10.85 7.89 -18.40
CA TYR A 295 -11.62 8.63 -19.40
C TYR A 295 -10.84 8.75 -20.71
N VAL A 296 -11.51 8.46 -21.82
CA VAL A 296 -10.91 8.50 -23.17
C VAL A 296 -11.65 9.46 -24.10
N GLY A 297 -12.57 10.28 -23.58
CA GLY A 297 -13.33 11.26 -24.36
C GLY A 297 -14.73 10.79 -24.75
N GLY A 298 -15.56 11.70 -25.24
CA GLY A 298 -16.89 11.38 -25.78
C GLY A 298 -17.83 10.69 -24.79
N GLY A 299 -17.71 10.94 -23.47
CA GLY A 299 -18.50 10.26 -22.45
C GLY A 299 -18.14 8.79 -22.28
N THR A 300 -16.93 8.38 -22.71
CA THR A 300 -16.46 7.00 -22.72
C THR A 300 -15.22 6.84 -21.83
N MET A 301 -15.11 5.71 -21.17
CA MET A 301 -13.93 5.28 -20.43
C MET A 301 -13.43 3.93 -20.91
N VAL A 302 -12.17 3.62 -20.65
CA VAL A 302 -11.61 2.27 -20.71
C VAL A 302 -11.51 1.76 -19.28
N HIS A 303 -11.96 0.54 -19.05
CA HIS A 303 -11.90 -0.11 -17.74
C HIS A 303 -11.70 -1.63 -17.85
N ALA A 304 -11.28 -2.26 -16.78
CA ALA A 304 -11.28 -3.70 -16.61
C ALA A 304 -12.49 -4.06 -15.71
N PRO A 305 -13.60 -4.60 -16.27
CA PRO A 305 -14.86 -4.69 -15.54
C PRO A 305 -14.89 -5.77 -14.47
N HIS A 306 -14.61 -7.03 -14.80
CA HIS A 306 -14.65 -8.15 -13.85
C HIS A 306 -14.04 -9.43 -14.45
N THR A 307 -13.84 -10.46 -13.62
CA THR A 307 -13.31 -11.75 -14.05
C THR A 307 -14.22 -12.43 -15.11
N GLY A 308 -13.59 -12.93 -16.15
CA GLY A 308 -14.26 -13.53 -17.31
C GLY A 308 -14.58 -12.53 -18.42
N ASP A 309 -14.29 -11.25 -18.20
CA ASP A 309 -14.35 -10.18 -19.18
C ASP A 309 -12.94 -9.67 -19.52
N HIS A 310 -12.87 -8.65 -20.35
CA HIS A 310 -11.64 -8.06 -20.87
C HIS A 310 -11.66 -6.55 -20.64
N VAL A 311 -10.49 -5.94 -20.67
CA VAL A 311 -10.37 -4.48 -20.76
C VAL A 311 -11.13 -4.00 -21.99
N ARG A 312 -12.04 -3.06 -21.80
CA ARG A 312 -12.95 -2.58 -22.85
C ARG A 312 -13.42 -1.15 -22.62
N MET A 313 -14.03 -0.58 -23.64
CA MET A 313 -14.72 0.70 -23.53
C MET A 313 -16.13 0.53 -22.92
N ALA A 314 -16.52 1.54 -22.11
CA ALA A 314 -17.88 1.66 -21.56
C ALA A 314 -18.26 3.14 -21.43
N SER A 315 -19.58 3.40 -21.36
CA SER A 315 -20.06 4.74 -20.99
C SER A 315 -19.66 5.07 -19.55
N ILE A 316 -19.32 6.32 -19.29
CA ILE A 316 -19.12 6.82 -17.91
C ILE A 316 -20.42 6.84 -17.10
N ASP A 317 -21.58 6.81 -17.76
CA ASP A 317 -22.92 6.77 -17.14
C ASP A 317 -23.40 5.33 -16.89
N ARG A 318 -22.52 4.49 -16.34
CA ARG A 318 -22.90 3.14 -15.92
C ARG A 318 -23.74 3.16 -14.64
N THR A 319 -24.44 2.06 -14.37
CA THR A 319 -25.18 1.84 -13.13
C THR A 319 -24.23 1.92 -11.91
N GLY A 320 -24.64 2.62 -10.85
CA GLY A 320 -23.86 2.78 -9.61
C GLY A 320 -23.42 4.21 -9.32
N GLY A 321 -23.52 5.11 -10.31
CA GLY A 321 -23.18 6.53 -10.13
C GLY A 321 -21.68 6.82 -9.97
N ILE A 322 -21.28 8.01 -10.36
CA ILE A 322 -19.89 8.48 -10.21
C ILE A 322 -19.67 8.97 -8.79
N SER A 323 -18.68 8.39 -8.11
CA SER A 323 -18.29 8.75 -6.74
C SER A 323 -17.20 9.83 -6.69
N GLY A 324 -16.48 10.01 -7.77
CA GLY A 324 -15.45 11.04 -7.88
C GLY A 324 -14.70 10.96 -9.20
N MET A 325 -14.01 12.05 -9.52
CA MET A 325 -13.17 12.15 -10.72
C MET A 325 -11.85 12.81 -10.32
N ARG A 326 -10.72 12.31 -10.84
CA ARG A 326 -9.37 12.79 -10.52
C ARG A 326 -8.52 12.92 -11.77
N ARG A 327 -7.65 13.93 -11.77
CA ARG A 327 -6.59 14.10 -12.76
C ARG A 327 -5.25 13.88 -12.08
N PRO A 328 -4.62 12.70 -12.26
CA PRO A 328 -3.26 12.45 -11.81
C PRO A 328 -2.24 13.25 -12.64
N GLY A 329 -1.16 13.71 -12.07
CA GLY A 329 -0.02 14.33 -12.76
C GLY A 329 -0.13 15.81 -13.03
#